data_62d18658c89aad7316442ef48c45c52a
#
_entry.id   62d18658c89aad7316442ef48c45c52a
#
_cell.length_a   1.000
_cell.length_b   1.000
_cell.length_c   1.000
_cell.angle_alpha   90.00
_cell.angle_beta   90.00
_cell.angle_gamma   90.00
#
_symmetry.space_group_name_H-M   'P 1'
#
loop_
_entity.id
_entity.type
_entity.pdbx_description
1 polymer ?
#
loop_
_entity_poly.entity_id
_entity_poly.type
_entity_poly.pdbx_seq_one_letter_code
_entity_poly.pdbx_strand_id
1 'polypeptide(L)'
;MKPRIRVTLSLAFALLCAALPAHGQKKPPQLEKPMAGPRAAALRITWLYIAPDPASQKVDRVQIGREMVVAEKSGPWLRVYANTDIQEARQKDAPLFGHDEVTPPISGWIESKGIVVETTAGGDQVLMGEAANQESLASDPRGPAIAAQSARLLYRRLVEMFPQSPLVAEASWRAADILWQLQKADASTRPSAREKQAYLRDQMDEDELKKVLKYYPNIRQAALAAFELIENKLCGDWQGEPKCPEKESEFYEKYAAEYPDGPRTAQALYLAVYRQAVLTDMYAAEGSDNKSNAAHTHARELTTRLKDKFPQSDYTWRAGALVYKLDEGIPVYGIDRQ
;
A
#
# COMPACT_ATOMS: atom_id res chain seq x y z
N MET A 1 17.62 -79.30 47.69
CA MET A 1 17.92 -77.98 47.13
C MET A 1 17.93 -78.09 45.60
N LYS A 2 16.93 -77.54 44.89
CA LYS A 2 16.84 -77.58 43.42
C LYS A 2 16.86 -76.15 42.95
N PRO A 3 17.70 -75.77 41.97
CA PRO A 3 17.68 -74.41 41.42
C PRO A 3 16.54 -74.21 40.38
N ARG A 4 15.82 -73.12 40.48
CA ARG A 4 14.78 -72.74 39.57
C ARG A 4 15.43 -71.93 38.38
N ILE A 5 15.29 -72.49 37.19
CA ILE A 5 15.65 -71.81 35.92
C ILE A 5 14.54 -70.84 35.57
N ARG A 6 14.84 -69.53 35.46
CA ARG A 6 13.94 -68.56 34.93
C ARG A 6 14.20 -68.44 33.42
N VAL A 7 13.22 -68.79 32.64
CA VAL A 7 13.20 -68.56 31.20
C VAL A 7 12.63 -67.14 30.94
N THR A 8 13.45 -66.23 30.45
CA THR A 8 13.01 -64.92 29.98
C THR A 8 12.66 -65.03 28.50
N LEU A 9 11.36 -64.89 28.23
CA LEU A 9 10.80 -64.86 26.89
C LEU A 9 10.98 -63.39 26.30
N SER A 10 11.90 -63.21 25.39
CA SER A 10 12.09 -61.92 24.68
C SER A 10 11.12 -61.87 23.50
N LEU A 11 10.11 -61.01 23.59
CA LEU A 11 9.19 -60.72 22.51
C LEU A 11 9.88 -59.69 21.57
N ALA A 12 10.34 -60.11 20.40
CA ALA A 12 10.80 -59.23 19.33
C ALA A 12 9.58 -58.66 18.60
N PHE A 13 9.29 -57.38 18.82
CA PHE A 13 8.26 -56.65 18.11
C PHE A 13 8.87 -56.15 16.78
N ALA A 14 8.60 -56.84 15.69
CA ALA A 14 8.98 -56.39 14.36
C ALA A 14 8.03 -55.25 13.93
N LEU A 15 8.53 -53.99 13.94
CA LEU A 15 7.84 -52.83 13.36
C LEU A 15 7.89 -52.95 11.83
N LEU A 16 6.79 -53.34 11.22
CA LEU A 16 6.57 -53.26 9.79
C LEU A 16 6.28 -51.82 9.44
N CYS A 17 7.30 -51.01 9.04
CA CYS A 17 7.10 -49.71 8.45
C CYS A 17 6.53 -49.88 7.03
N ALA A 18 5.21 -49.79 6.89
CA ALA A 18 4.57 -49.66 5.60
C ALA A 18 4.99 -48.30 5.00
N ALA A 19 5.88 -48.31 4.00
CA ALA A 19 6.21 -47.16 3.23
C ALA A 19 4.97 -46.75 2.42
N LEU A 20 4.25 -45.73 2.89
CA LEU A 20 3.24 -45.03 2.10
C LEU A 20 3.93 -44.38 0.90
N PRO A 21 3.42 -44.55 -0.33
CA PRO A 21 3.99 -43.86 -1.47
C PRO A 21 3.85 -42.36 -1.23
N ALA A 22 4.99 -41.67 -1.09
CA ALA A 22 5.03 -40.23 -1.07
C ALA A 22 4.36 -39.74 -2.35
N HIS A 23 3.16 -39.19 -2.21
CA HIS A 23 2.51 -38.44 -3.28
C HIS A 23 3.49 -37.35 -3.68
N GLY A 24 4.08 -37.49 -4.88
CA GLY A 24 5.02 -36.53 -5.41
C GLY A 24 4.38 -35.13 -5.36
N GLN A 25 4.82 -34.32 -4.41
CA GLN A 25 4.55 -32.89 -4.45
C GLN A 25 5.09 -32.43 -5.81
N LYS A 26 4.17 -32.07 -6.72
CA LYS A 26 4.54 -31.39 -7.96
C LYS A 26 5.38 -30.21 -7.48
N LYS A 27 6.66 -30.21 -7.86
CA LYS A 27 7.53 -29.04 -7.67
C LYS A 27 6.74 -27.85 -8.19
N PRO A 28 6.66 -26.73 -7.44
CA PRO A 28 6.09 -25.52 -7.99
C PRO A 28 6.78 -25.25 -9.32
N PRO A 29 6.06 -24.78 -10.37
CA PRO A 29 6.66 -24.52 -11.66
C PRO A 29 7.89 -23.66 -11.42
N GLN A 30 9.07 -24.16 -11.80
CA GLN A 30 10.28 -23.37 -11.74
C GLN A 30 10.01 -22.17 -12.64
N LEU A 31 9.95 -20.99 -12.04
CA LEU A 31 10.02 -19.74 -12.79
C LEU A 31 11.18 -19.92 -13.78
N GLU A 32 10.86 -19.83 -15.07
CA GLU A 32 11.88 -19.84 -16.12
C GLU A 32 12.96 -18.86 -15.69
N LYS A 33 14.23 -19.23 -15.85
CA LYS A 33 15.38 -18.40 -15.47
C LYS A 33 15.08 -16.96 -15.89
N PRO A 34 15.24 -15.98 -15.00
CA PRO A 34 14.97 -14.60 -15.35
C PRO A 34 15.72 -14.30 -16.65
N MET A 35 15.02 -13.76 -17.63
CA MET A 35 15.59 -13.48 -18.95
C MET A 35 16.82 -12.61 -18.76
N ALA A 36 17.97 -13.04 -19.29
CA ALA A 36 19.21 -12.33 -19.16
C ALA A 36 19.18 -11.09 -20.05
N GLY A 37 19.44 -9.93 -19.47
CA GLY A 37 19.51 -8.66 -20.19
C GLY A 37 19.17 -7.47 -19.29
N PRO A 38 19.55 -6.24 -19.71
CA PRO A 38 19.22 -5.05 -18.96
C PRO A 38 17.70 -4.80 -18.93
N ARG A 39 17.23 -4.35 -17.77
CA ARG A 39 15.83 -3.97 -17.58
C ARG A 39 15.54 -2.63 -18.26
N ALA A 40 14.32 -2.46 -18.73
CA ALA A 40 13.86 -1.24 -19.38
C ALA A 40 12.39 -0.96 -19.07
N ALA A 41 11.98 0.31 -19.24
CA ALA A 41 10.61 0.75 -19.09
C ALA A 41 10.23 1.73 -20.20
N ALA A 42 8.97 1.68 -20.63
CA ALA A 42 8.43 2.60 -21.62
C ALA A 42 7.89 3.88 -20.95
N LEU A 43 8.24 5.06 -21.46
CA LEU A 43 7.67 6.35 -21.06
C LEU A 43 6.39 6.72 -21.80
N ARG A 44 6.10 5.99 -22.86
CA ARG A 44 4.92 6.17 -23.70
C ARG A 44 4.42 4.81 -24.20
N ILE A 45 3.15 4.73 -24.56
CA ILE A 45 2.62 3.53 -25.23
C ILE A 45 3.42 3.31 -26.51
N THR A 46 4.00 2.12 -26.65
CA THR A 46 4.80 1.75 -27.83
C THR A 46 4.33 0.41 -28.40
N TRP A 47 4.57 0.21 -29.69
CA TRP A 47 4.23 -1.02 -30.38
C TRP A 47 5.42 -1.98 -30.39
N LEU A 48 5.12 -3.26 -30.23
CA LEU A 48 6.02 -4.35 -30.55
C LEU A 48 5.83 -4.75 -32.02
N TYR A 49 6.92 -4.95 -32.72
CA TYR A 49 6.97 -5.35 -34.12
C TYR A 49 7.69 -6.70 -34.27
N ILE A 50 7.37 -7.47 -35.33
CA ILE A 50 8.06 -8.74 -35.62
C ILE A 50 9.51 -8.50 -36.01
N ALA A 51 9.79 -7.43 -36.76
CA ALA A 51 11.12 -7.07 -37.27
C ALA A 51 11.45 -5.60 -36.90
N PRO A 52 12.73 -5.18 -36.91
CA PRO A 52 13.17 -3.81 -36.63
C PRO A 52 12.86 -2.88 -37.83
N ASP A 53 11.58 -2.80 -38.19
CA ASP A 53 11.04 -2.02 -39.30
C ASP A 53 9.64 -1.52 -38.93
N PRO A 54 9.34 -0.21 -39.01
CA PRO A 54 8.02 0.33 -38.70
C PRO A 54 6.92 -0.14 -39.67
N ALA A 55 7.30 -0.65 -40.85
CA ALA A 55 6.37 -1.25 -41.81
C ALA A 55 6.05 -2.73 -41.50
N SER A 56 6.79 -3.35 -40.56
CA SER A 56 6.55 -4.76 -40.23
C SER A 56 5.27 -4.90 -39.36
N GLN A 57 4.80 -6.14 -39.27
CA GLN A 57 3.59 -6.45 -38.50
C GLN A 57 3.74 -6.09 -37.03
N LYS A 58 2.73 -5.40 -36.48
CA LYS A 58 2.58 -5.14 -35.06
C LYS A 58 2.10 -6.39 -34.33
N VAL A 59 2.75 -6.73 -33.23
CA VAL A 59 2.44 -7.90 -32.39
C VAL A 59 1.54 -7.50 -31.21
N ASP A 60 1.98 -6.49 -30.45
CA ASP A 60 1.28 -6.05 -29.24
C ASP A 60 1.69 -4.61 -28.87
N ARG A 61 1.12 -4.09 -27.79
CA ARG A 61 1.46 -2.77 -27.21
C ARG A 61 2.07 -2.93 -25.84
N VAL A 62 3.10 -2.14 -25.56
CA VAL A 62 3.65 -1.95 -24.21
C VAL A 62 3.10 -0.66 -23.64
N GLN A 63 2.46 -0.76 -22.49
CA GLN A 63 1.92 0.39 -21.75
C GLN A 63 3.03 1.13 -21.00
N ILE A 64 2.73 2.36 -20.58
CA ILE A 64 3.65 3.21 -19.80
C ILE A 64 4.04 2.49 -18.51
N GLY A 65 5.34 2.49 -18.19
CA GLY A 65 5.90 1.91 -16.96
C GLY A 65 5.97 0.39 -16.93
N ARG A 66 5.49 -0.33 -17.97
CA ARG A 66 5.65 -1.79 -18.03
C ARG A 66 7.12 -2.16 -18.15
N GLU A 67 7.48 -3.25 -17.44
CA GLU A 67 8.83 -3.79 -17.48
C GLU A 67 9.10 -4.53 -18.78
N MET A 68 10.32 -4.37 -19.27
CA MET A 68 10.85 -5.10 -20.39
C MET A 68 12.28 -5.55 -20.06
N VAL A 69 12.71 -6.66 -20.65
CA VAL A 69 14.12 -7.09 -20.67
C VAL A 69 14.65 -6.94 -22.09
N VAL A 70 15.73 -6.19 -22.24
CA VAL A 70 16.37 -5.95 -23.54
C VAL A 70 17.27 -7.14 -23.88
N ALA A 71 16.96 -7.84 -24.96
CA ALA A 71 17.74 -8.98 -25.43
C ALA A 71 18.81 -8.57 -26.45
N GLU A 72 18.50 -7.58 -27.32
CA GLU A 72 19.37 -7.18 -28.43
C GLU A 72 19.14 -5.72 -28.80
N LYS A 73 20.15 -5.08 -29.38
CA LYS A 73 20.07 -3.73 -29.94
C LYS A 73 20.53 -3.72 -31.41
N SER A 74 19.69 -3.16 -32.28
CA SER A 74 20.00 -3.00 -33.71
C SER A 74 19.66 -1.56 -34.15
N GLY A 75 20.67 -0.72 -34.23
CA GLY A 75 20.49 0.70 -34.55
C GLY A 75 19.52 1.39 -33.57
N PRO A 76 18.43 1.98 -34.07
CA PRO A 76 17.41 2.64 -33.23
C PRO A 76 16.38 1.65 -32.62
N TRP A 77 16.56 0.35 -32.81
CA TRP A 77 15.65 -0.70 -32.37
C TRP A 77 16.22 -1.50 -31.22
N LEU A 78 15.33 -1.91 -30.32
CA LEU A 78 15.59 -2.86 -29.23
C LEU A 78 14.70 -4.07 -29.42
N ARG A 79 15.29 -5.27 -29.39
CA ARG A 79 14.55 -6.52 -29.23
C ARG A 79 14.32 -6.73 -27.73
N VAL A 80 13.07 -6.88 -27.34
CA VAL A 80 12.69 -6.99 -25.93
C VAL A 80 11.78 -8.18 -25.70
N TYR A 81 11.82 -8.67 -24.47
CA TYR A 81 10.72 -9.41 -23.85
C TYR A 81 9.91 -8.42 -23.05
N ALA A 82 8.65 -8.20 -23.45
CA ALA A 82 7.81 -7.16 -22.87
C ALA A 82 6.84 -7.71 -21.84
N ASN A 83 6.37 -6.82 -20.96
CA ASN A 83 5.37 -7.11 -19.94
C ASN A 83 5.81 -8.21 -18.96
N THR A 84 7.09 -8.26 -18.62
CA THR A 84 7.66 -9.27 -17.72
C THR A 84 7.13 -9.16 -16.30
N ASP A 85 6.59 -8.00 -15.91
CA ASP A 85 5.99 -7.72 -14.62
C ASP A 85 4.52 -8.17 -14.46
N ILE A 86 3.85 -8.60 -15.53
CA ILE A 86 2.44 -9.04 -15.44
C ILE A 86 2.29 -10.29 -14.58
N GLN A 87 3.26 -11.19 -14.60
CA GLN A 87 3.22 -12.42 -13.81
C GLN A 87 3.27 -12.14 -12.30
N GLU A 88 4.05 -11.14 -11.87
CA GLU A 88 4.13 -10.74 -10.45
C GLU A 88 2.79 -10.17 -9.95
N ALA A 89 2.12 -9.36 -10.78
CA ALA A 89 0.81 -8.80 -10.45
C ALA A 89 -0.26 -9.90 -10.30
N ARG A 90 -0.28 -10.87 -11.23
CA ARG A 90 -1.24 -11.99 -11.19
C ARG A 90 -1.04 -12.93 -10.01
N GLN A 91 0.20 -13.16 -9.56
CA GLN A 91 0.47 -14.02 -8.40
C GLN A 91 -0.08 -13.45 -7.08
N LYS A 92 -0.18 -12.11 -6.96
CA LYS A 92 -0.76 -11.46 -5.78
C LYS A 92 -2.30 -11.45 -5.79
N ASP A 93 -2.89 -11.37 -6.99
CA ASP A 93 -4.34 -11.22 -7.17
C ASP A 93 -5.02 -12.52 -7.65
N ALA A 94 -4.26 -13.61 -7.79
CA ALA A 94 -4.80 -14.88 -8.26
C ALA A 94 -5.81 -15.45 -7.25
N PRO A 95 -7.02 -15.80 -7.66
CA PRO A 95 -7.96 -16.49 -6.80
C PRO A 95 -7.38 -17.84 -6.38
N LEU A 96 -7.60 -18.22 -5.12
CA LEU A 96 -7.09 -19.45 -4.47
C LEU A 96 -7.39 -20.76 -5.24
N PHE A 97 -8.16 -20.73 -6.32
CA PHE A 97 -8.68 -21.88 -7.06
C PHE A 97 -8.55 -21.78 -8.59
N GLY A 98 -7.67 -20.95 -9.11
CA GLY A 98 -7.45 -20.83 -10.56
C GLY A 98 -6.14 -21.50 -11.00
N HIS A 99 -6.22 -22.40 -12.01
CA HIS A 99 -5.06 -22.80 -12.81
C HIS A 99 -4.83 -21.72 -13.88
N ASP A 100 -4.23 -20.58 -13.51
CA ASP A 100 -3.87 -19.59 -14.50
C ASP A 100 -2.68 -20.10 -15.31
N GLU A 101 -2.89 -20.32 -16.62
CA GLU A 101 -1.80 -20.51 -17.56
C GLU A 101 -0.91 -19.27 -17.51
N VAL A 102 0.36 -19.51 -17.17
CA VAL A 102 1.40 -18.47 -17.19
C VAL A 102 1.58 -18.04 -18.63
N THR A 103 1.06 -16.87 -19.00
CA THR A 103 1.27 -16.32 -20.34
C THR A 103 2.73 -15.91 -20.45
N PRO A 104 3.52 -16.53 -21.38
CA PRO A 104 4.92 -16.16 -21.53
C PRO A 104 5.05 -14.69 -21.97
N PRO A 105 6.13 -14.00 -21.59
CA PRO A 105 6.40 -12.66 -22.04
C PRO A 105 6.47 -12.60 -23.58
N ILE A 106 5.86 -11.57 -24.15
CA ILE A 106 5.84 -11.39 -25.60
C ILE A 106 7.18 -10.81 -26.05
N SER A 107 7.84 -11.46 -27.01
CA SER A 107 9.07 -10.95 -27.63
C SER A 107 8.77 -10.18 -28.91
N GLY A 108 9.48 -9.06 -29.11
CA GLY A 108 9.37 -8.26 -30.32
C GLY A 108 10.39 -7.13 -30.36
N TRP A 109 10.33 -6.34 -31.44
CA TRP A 109 11.17 -5.17 -31.64
C TRP A 109 10.40 -3.89 -31.30
N ILE A 110 11.05 -2.95 -30.62
CA ILE A 110 10.52 -1.61 -30.32
C ILE A 110 11.53 -0.55 -30.74
N GLU A 111 11.04 0.64 -31.06
CA GLU A 111 11.92 1.80 -31.19
C GLU A 111 12.51 2.17 -29.83
N SER A 112 13.81 2.45 -29.77
CA SER A 112 14.47 2.86 -28.51
C SER A 112 14.03 4.23 -28.00
N LYS A 113 13.38 5.05 -28.85
CA LYS A 113 12.90 6.38 -28.48
C LYS A 113 11.78 6.32 -27.44
N GLY A 114 12.01 6.89 -26.26
CA GLY A 114 11.06 6.88 -25.14
C GLY A 114 11.14 5.60 -24.30
N ILE A 115 12.26 4.86 -24.41
CA ILE A 115 12.57 3.72 -23.56
C ILE A 115 13.73 4.10 -22.63
N VAL A 116 13.54 3.94 -21.33
CA VAL A 116 14.59 4.06 -20.30
C VAL A 116 15.10 2.67 -20.00
N VAL A 117 16.41 2.48 -20.14
CA VAL A 117 17.12 1.25 -19.76
C VAL A 117 17.86 1.51 -18.46
N GLU A 118 18.12 0.50 -17.65
CA GLU A 118 18.86 0.64 -16.37
C GLU A 118 20.26 1.26 -16.51
N THR A 119 20.81 1.26 -17.73
CA THR A 119 22.10 1.92 -18.07
C THR A 119 21.94 3.34 -18.59
N THR A 120 20.70 3.87 -18.65
CA THR A 120 20.45 5.23 -19.13
C THR A 120 20.97 6.26 -18.10
N ALA A 121 21.86 7.15 -18.54
CA ALA A 121 22.36 8.23 -17.68
C ALA A 121 21.20 9.14 -17.24
N GLY A 122 21.03 9.36 -15.92
CA GLY A 122 19.90 10.12 -15.37
C GLY A 122 18.55 9.45 -15.56
N GLY A 123 18.50 8.15 -15.86
CA GLY A 123 17.27 7.39 -16.07
C GLY A 123 16.32 7.42 -14.88
N ASP A 124 16.85 7.48 -13.66
CA ASP A 124 16.10 7.66 -12.42
C ASP A 124 15.32 8.99 -12.39
N GLN A 125 15.96 10.10 -12.79
CA GLN A 125 15.32 11.40 -12.87
C GLN A 125 14.25 11.45 -13.97
N VAL A 126 14.52 10.78 -15.10
CA VAL A 126 13.57 10.68 -16.22
C VAL A 126 12.33 9.90 -15.79
N LEU A 127 12.50 8.75 -15.13
CA LEU A 127 11.39 7.95 -14.59
C LEU A 127 10.61 8.72 -13.53
N MET A 128 11.30 9.42 -12.62
CA MET A 128 10.67 10.24 -11.58
C MET A 128 9.82 11.35 -12.17
N GLY A 129 10.36 12.07 -13.17
CA GLY A 129 9.67 13.18 -13.84
C GLY A 129 8.43 12.71 -14.59
N GLU A 130 8.53 11.62 -15.37
CA GLU A 130 7.38 11.09 -16.09
C GLU A 130 6.34 10.49 -15.14
N ALA A 131 6.75 9.82 -14.05
CA ALA A 131 5.83 9.35 -13.03
C ALA A 131 5.03 10.51 -12.41
N ALA A 132 5.69 11.63 -12.09
CA ALA A 132 5.02 12.83 -11.57
C ALA A 132 4.06 13.46 -12.59
N ASN A 133 4.40 13.43 -13.89
CA ASN A 133 3.49 13.87 -14.96
C ASN A 133 2.23 13.00 -14.99
N GLN A 134 2.38 11.68 -14.94
CA GLN A 134 1.25 10.74 -14.93
C GLN A 134 0.39 10.89 -13.66
N GLU A 135 1.00 11.14 -12.50
CA GLU A 135 0.30 11.43 -11.24
C GLU A 135 -0.53 12.73 -11.34
N SER A 136 0.03 13.77 -11.96
CA SER A 136 -0.69 15.02 -12.24
C SER A 136 -1.87 14.81 -13.18
N LEU A 137 -1.70 14.00 -14.24
CA LEU A 137 -2.78 13.62 -15.15
C LEU A 137 -3.86 12.81 -14.45
N ALA A 138 -3.50 11.95 -13.51
CA ALA A 138 -4.46 11.18 -12.71
C ALA A 138 -5.32 12.06 -11.80
N SER A 139 -4.81 13.23 -11.40
CA SER A 139 -5.53 14.20 -10.57
C SER A 139 -6.51 15.07 -11.38
N ASP A 140 -6.41 15.07 -12.72
CA ASP A 140 -7.37 15.76 -13.60
C ASP A 140 -8.60 14.86 -13.84
N PRO A 141 -9.83 15.29 -13.52
CA PRO A 141 -11.05 14.52 -13.79
C PRO A 141 -11.23 14.10 -15.25
N ARG A 142 -10.57 14.79 -16.19
CA ARG A 142 -10.58 14.48 -17.63
C ARG A 142 -9.32 13.75 -18.08
N GLY A 143 -8.42 13.42 -17.14
CA GLY A 143 -7.20 12.70 -17.41
C GLY A 143 -7.44 11.23 -17.80
N PRO A 144 -6.44 10.57 -18.37
CA PRO A 144 -6.55 9.16 -18.74
C PRO A 144 -6.80 8.27 -17.50
N ALA A 145 -7.79 7.39 -17.55
CA ALA A 145 -8.10 6.47 -16.44
C ALA A 145 -6.91 5.59 -16.00
N ILE A 146 -5.95 5.33 -16.90
CA ILE A 146 -4.75 4.54 -16.62
C ILE A 146 -3.62 5.36 -15.98
N ALA A 147 -3.73 6.69 -15.89
CA ALA A 147 -2.63 7.57 -15.50
C ALA A 147 -2.08 7.24 -14.10
N ALA A 148 -2.94 7.01 -13.11
CA ALA A 148 -2.51 6.61 -11.76
C ALA A 148 -1.70 5.31 -11.77
N GLN A 149 -2.18 4.29 -12.48
CA GLN A 149 -1.46 3.03 -12.61
C GLN A 149 -0.12 3.20 -13.35
N SER A 150 -0.07 4.04 -14.39
CA SER A 150 1.16 4.37 -15.12
C SER A 150 2.19 5.05 -14.21
N ALA A 151 1.74 6.03 -13.41
CA ALA A 151 2.59 6.70 -12.42
C ALA A 151 3.19 5.69 -11.43
N ARG A 152 2.35 4.83 -10.84
CA ARG A 152 2.77 3.79 -9.92
C ARG A 152 3.83 2.87 -10.53
N LEU A 153 3.62 2.39 -11.76
CA LEU A 153 4.57 1.52 -12.44
C LEU A 153 5.90 2.21 -12.69
N LEU A 154 5.91 3.47 -13.12
CA LEU A 154 7.14 4.23 -13.36
C LEU A 154 7.94 4.46 -12.06
N TYR A 155 7.27 4.79 -10.93
CA TYR A 155 7.93 4.87 -9.63
C TYR A 155 8.55 3.52 -9.22
N ARG A 156 7.83 2.41 -9.42
CA ARG A 156 8.38 1.07 -9.16
C ARG A 156 9.59 0.78 -10.04
N ARG A 157 9.55 1.12 -11.34
CA ARG A 157 10.72 0.94 -12.23
C ARG A 157 11.93 1.72 -11.76
N LEU A 158 11.74 2.94 -11.26
CA LEU A 158 12.84 3.70 -10.67
C LEU A 158 13.49 2.91 -9.51
N VAL A 159 12.70 2.44 -8.56
CA VAL A 159 13.19 1.69 -7.39
C VAL A 159 13.93 0.40 -7.81
N GLU A 160 13.40 -0.32 -8.78
CA GLU A 160 13.92 -1.61 -9.23
C GLU A 160 15.16 -1.48 -10.13
N MET A 161 15.19 -0.49 -11.02
CA MET A 161 16.29 -0.30 -11.99
C MET A 161 17.41 0.57 -11.45
N PHE A 162 17.12 1.49 -10.53
CA PHE A 162 18.09 2.45 -9.97
C PHE A 162 18.13 2.42 -8.43
N PRO A 163 18.40 1.27 -7.80
CA PRO A 163 18.28 1.10 -6.34
C PRO A 163 19.25 1.98 -5.54
N GLN A 164 20.27 2.57 -6.16
CA GLN A 164 21.22 3.49 -5.53
C GLN A 164 20.84 4.97 -5.71
N SER A 165 19.75 5.27 -6.38
CA SER A 165 19.29 6.65 -6.57
C SER A 165 18.83 7.27 -5.24
N PRO A 166 19.13 8.55 -4.99
CA PRO A 166 18.59 9.27 -3.84
C PRO A 166 17.07 9.43 -3.89
N LEU A 167 16.44 9.18 -5.04
CA LEU A 167 15.00 9.28 -5.26
C LEU A 167 14.22 8.03 -4.84
N VAL A 168 14.90 6.93 -4.50
CA VAL A 168 14.28 5.62 -4.22
C VAL A 168 13.27 5.67 -3.08
N ALA A 169 13.57 6.39 -2.00
CA ALA A 169 12.65 6.49 -0.85
C ALA A 169 11.35 7.22 -1.22
N GLU A 170 11.45 8.34 -1.96
CA GLU A 170 10.29 9.08 -2.45
C GLU A 170 9.48 8.26 -3.45
N ALA A 171 10.15 7.62 -4.42
CA ALA A 171 9.49 6.78 -5.42
C ALA A 171 8.78 5.57 -4.78
N SER A 172 9.40 4.93 -3.79
CA SER A 172 8.81 3.80 -3.05
C SER A 172 7.52 4.23 -2.33
N TRP A 173 7.56 5.39 -1.65
CA TRP A 173 6.38 5.90 -0.96
C TRP A 173 5.28 6.29 -1.96
N ARG A 174 5.60 7.03 -3.02
CA ARG A 174 4.59 7.43 -4.01
C ARG A 174 3.93 6.23 -4.70
N ALA A 175 4.70 5.21 -5.05
CA ALA A 175 4.15 3.98 -5.61
C ALA A 175 3.18 3.29 -4.64
N ALA A 176 3.54 3.23 -3.34
CA ALA A 176 2.72 2.66 -2.29
C ALA A 176 1.45 3.48 -2.03
N ASP A 177 1.59 4.82 -1.95
CA ASP A 177 0.46 5.74 -1.74
C ASP A 177 -0.55 5.67 -2.89
N ILE A 178 -0.10 5.67 -4.15
CA ILE A 178 -1.00 5.52 -5.30
C ILE A 178 -1.79 4.21 -5.21
N LEU A 179 -1.15 3.09 -4.89
CA LEU A 179 -1.85 1.81 -4.70
C LEU A 179 -2.88 1.92 -3.59
N TRP A 180 -2.49 2.50 -2.47
CA TRP A 180 -3.37 2.72 -1.32
C TRP A 180 -4.60 3.55 -1.68
N GLN A 181 -4.42 4.68 -2.37
CA GLN A 181 -5.52 5.55 -2.77
C GLN A 181 -6.46 4.86 -3.78
N LEU A 182 -5.94 4.07 -4.71
CA LEU A 182 -6.74 3.29 -5.65
C LEU A 182 -7.59 2.24 -4.92
N GLN A 183 -7.00 1.51 -3.98
CA GLN A 183 -7.72 0.51 -3.18
C GLN A 183 -8.73 1.16 -2.24
N LYS A 184 -8.38 2.29 -1.63
CA LYS A 184 -9.29 3.06 -0.78
C LYS A 184 -10.51 3.57 -1.56
N ALA A 185 -10.30 4.08 -2.77
CA ALA A 185 -11.38 4.51 -3.64
C ALA A 185 -12.32 3.35 -3.98
N ASP A 186 -11.79 2.17 -4.33
CA ASP A 186 -12.57 0.95 -4.58
C ASP A 186 -13.32 0.49 -3.32
N ALA A 187 -12.63 0.34 -2.19
CA ALA A 187 -13.21 -0.08 -0.91
C ALA A 187 -14.36 0.86 -0.47
N SER A 188 -14.23 2.17 -0.71
CA SER A 188 -15.24 3.17 -0.33
C SER A 188 -16.58 2.99 -1.07
N THR A 189 -16.58 2.34 -2.23
CA THR A 189 -17.80 2.06 -3.02
C THR A 189 -18.54 0.83 -2.55
N ARG A 190 -17.94 0.00 -1.72
CA ARG A 190 -18.51 -1.28 -1.28
C ARG A 190 -19.43 -1.09 -0.06
N PRO A 191 -20.46 -1.95 0.09
CA PRO A 191 -21.36 -1.89 1.25
C PRO A 191 -20.60 -1.98 2.60
N SER A 192 -19.52 -2.77 2.65
CA SER A 192 -18.66 -2.94 3.83
C SER A 192 -17.99 -1.65 4.31
N ALA A 193 -17.89 -0.60 3.49
CA ALA A 193 -17.30 0.68 3.87
C ALA A 193 -17.96 1.31 5.11
N ARG A 194 -19.24 1.00 5.35
CA ARG A 194 -20.02 1.52 6.49
C ARG A 194 -20.03 0.58 7.70
N GLU A 195 -19.39 -0.58 7.61
CA GLU A 195 -19.31 -1.51 8.72
C GLU A 195 -18.68 -0.85 9.94
N LYS A 196 -19.34 -1.01 11.10
CA LYS A 196 -18.89 -0.41 12.35
C LYS A 196 -17.47 -0.85 12.73
N GLN A 197 -17.20 -2.12 12.58
CA GLN A 197 -15.93 -2.71 13.01
C GLN A 197 -14.90 -2.70 11.87
N ALA A 198 -13.71 -2.20 12.14
CA ALA A 198 -12.66 -2.07 11.13
C ALA A 198 -12.36 -3.39 10.38
N TYR A 199 -12.37 -4.52 11.09
CA TYR A 199 -12.06 -5.83 10.49
C TYR A 199 -13.16 -6.40 9.57
N LEU A 200 -14.37 -5.80 9.56
CA LEU A 200 -15.45 -6.15 8.63
C LEU A 200 -15.42 -5.29 7.37
N ARG A 201 -14.64 -4.22 7.37
CA ARG A 201 -14.41 -3.39 6.18
C ARG A 201 -13.39 -4.03 5.27
N ASP A 202 -13.51 -3.77 3.97
CA ASP A 202 -12.45 -4.13 3.03
C ASP A 202 -11.17 -3.40 3.39
N GLN A 203 -10.10 -4.17 3.61
CA GLN A 203 -8.79 -3.65 3.99
C GLN A 203 -7.95 -3.38 2.75
N MET A 204 -7.21 -2.28 2.75
CA MET A 204 -6.18 -2.03 1.76
C MET A 204 -4.93 -2.88 2.05
N ASP A 205 -4.19 -3.25 1.00
CA ASP A 205 -2.91 -3.97 1.13
C ASP A 205 -1.85 -3.07 1.77
N GLU A 206 -1.38 -3.44 2.96
CA GLU A 206 -0.40 -2.68 3.75
C GLU A 206 1.06 -2.95 3.37
N ASP A 207 1.33 -3.94 2.54
CA ASP A 207 2.67 -4.47 2.32
C ASP A 207 3.65 -3.42 1.78
N GLU A 208 3.24 -2.63 0.78
CA GLU A 208 4.12 -1.63 0.19
C GLU A 208 4.40 -0.47 1.17
N LEU A 209 3.39 -0.01 1.93
CA LEU A 209 3.58 0.99 2.97
C LEU A 209 4.44 0.49 4.12
N LYS A 210 4.26 -0.77 4.55
CA LYS A 210 5.11 -1.41 5.57
C LYS A 210 6.56 -1.56 5.10
N LYS A 211 6.81 -1.80 3.80
CA LYS A 211 8.17 -1.77 3.24
C LYS A 211 8.79 -0.39 3.34
N VAL A 212 8.04 0.68 3.09
CA VAL A 212 8.54 2.06 3.27
C VAL A 212 8.98 2.29 4.72
N LEU A 213 8.17 1.90 5.70
CA LEU A 213 8.52 2.00 7.13
C LEU A 213 9.78 1.20 7.49
N LYS A 214 9.91 -0.01 6.94
CA LYS A 214 11.01 -0.91 7.25
C LYS A 214 12.33 -0.46 6.65
N TYR A 215 12.33 -0.01 5.39
CA TYR A 215 13.57 0.27 4.65
C TYR A 215 13.99 1.73 4.72
N TYR A 216 13.07 2.65 5.04
CA TYR A 216 13.32 4.09 5.13
C TYR A 216 12.81 4.68 6.46
N PRO A 217 13.23 4.12 7.62
CA PRO A 217 12.77 4.62 8.92
C PRO A 217 13.25 6.06 9.16
N ASN A 218 12.53 6.78 10.01
CA ASN A 218 12.89 8.12 10.50
C ASN A 218 13.01 9.22 9.43
N ILE A 219 12.41 9.02 8.25
CA ILE A 219 12.33 10.04 7.22
C ILE A 219 10.87 10.45 6.99
N ARG A 220 10.69 11.56 6.25
CA ARG A 220 9.36 12.10 5.93
C ARG A 220 8.41 11.07 5.32
N GLN A 221 8.91 10.21 4.44
CA GLN A 221 8.12 9.20 3.74
C GLN A 221 7.61 8.11 4.68
N ALA A 222 8.40 7.71 5.67
CA ALA A 222 7.95 6.78 6.71
C ALA A 222 6.80 7.36 7.54
N ALA A 223 6.90 8.64 7.92
CA ALA A 223 5.81 9.30 8.63
C ALA A 223 4.52 9.38 7.80
N LEU A 224 4.62 9.61 6.49
CA LEU A 224 3.47 9.58 5.58
C LEU A 224 2.86 8.17 5.52
N ALA A 225 3.67 7.14 5.31
CA ALA A 225 3.21 5.75 5.26
C ALA A 225 2.55 5.30 6.59
N ALA A 226 3.12 5.69 7.73
CA ALA A 226 2.54 5.39 9.04
C ALA A 226 1.16 6.03 9.24
N PHE A 227 0.96 7.23 8.71
CA PHE A 227 -0.33 7.90 8.77
C PHE A 227 -1.40 7.19 7.94
N GLU A 228 -1.07 6.79 6.70
CA GLU A 228 -1.99 6.05 5.82
C GLU A 228 -2.43 4.72 6.45
N LEU A 229 -1.52 3.99 7.09
CA LEU A 229 -1.82 2.71 7.75
C LEU A 229 -2.84 2.80 8.91
N ILE A 230 -3.14 4.00 9.41
CA ILE A 230 -4.20 4.19 10.40
C ILE A 230 -5.57 3.86 9.80
N GLU A 231 -5.79 4.14 8.52
CA GLU A 231 -7.09 3.99 7.85
C GLU A 231 -7.69 2.59 7.99
N ASN A 232 -6.88 1.54 7.86
CA ASN A 232 -7.34 0.15 8.03
C ASN A 232 -7.81 -0.17 9.46
N LYS A 233 -7.50 0.69 10.43
CA LYS A 233 -7.87 0.51 11.84
C LYS A 233 -9.10 1.30 12.23
N LEU A 234 -9.55 2.21 11.35
CA LEU A 234 -10.69 3.06 11.63
C LEU A 234 -11.99 2.29 11.44
N CYS A 235 -12.96 2.59 12.29
CA CYS A 235 -14.34 2.15 12.11
C CYS A 235 -14.99 2.88 10.91
N GLY A 236 -16.05 2.30 10.39
CA GLY A 236 -16.90 2.98 9.40
C GLY A 236 -17.89 3.93 10.09
N ASP A 237 -19.11 3.47 10.29
CA ASP A 237 -20.12 4.23 11.06
C ASP A 237 -20.03 3.88 12.55
N TRP A 238 -19.86 4.89 13.41
CA TRP A 238 -19.76 4.68 14.87
C TRP A 238 -21.08 4.32 15.54
N GLN A 239 -22.22 4.61 14.91
CA GLN A 239 -23.56 4.27 15.38
C GLN A 239 -23.87 4.72 16.83
N GLY A 240 -23.23 5.80 17.28
CA GLY A 240 -23.39 6.33 18.63
C GLY A 240 -22.59 5.63 19.71
N GLU A 241 -21.72 4.65 19.38
CA GLU A 241 -20.91 3.93 20.36
C GLU A 241 -19.53 4.56 20.58
N PRO A 242 -19.14 4.88 21.83
CA PRO A 242 -17.89 5.56 22.14
C PRO A 242 -16.63 4.77 21.83
N LYS A 243 -16.70 3.43 21.81
CA LYS A 243 -15.52 2.54 21.69
C LYS A 243 -14.67 2.80 20.43
N CYS A 244 -15.32 3.14 19.32
CA CYS A 244 -14.60 3.42 18.06
C CYS A 244 -13.84 4.74 18.14
N PRO A 245 -14.48 5.91 18.43
CA PRO A 245 -13.75 7.17 18.53
C PRO A 245 -12.73 7.19 19.66
N GLU A 246 -12.91 6.44 20.78
CA GLU A 246 -11.86 6.26 21.79
C GLU A 246 -10.56 5.71 21.18
N LYS A 247 -10.66 4.55 20.51
CA LYS A 247 -9.50 3.90 19.89
C LYS A 247 -8.90 4.70 18.75
N GLU A 248 -9.72 5.36 17.97
CA GLU A 248 -9.25 6.19 16.87
C GLU A 248 -8.47 7.41 17.35
N SER A 249 -8.90 8.03 18.48
CA SER A 249 -8.12 9.08 19.15
C SER A 249 -6.74 8.58 19.55
N GLU A 250 -6.67 7.40 20.19
CA GLU A 250 -5.41 6.77 20.60
C GLU A 250 -4.47 6.53 19.40
N PHE A 251 -4.98 6.10 18.26
CA PHE A 251 -4.16 5.89 17.05
C PHE A 251 -3.53 7.17 16.54
N TYR A 252 -4.29 8.26 16.49
CA TYR A 252 -3.80 9.56 16.04
C TYR A 252 -2.83 10.19 17.05
N GLU A 253 -3.10 10.06 18.34
CA GLU A 253 -2.20 10.54 19.39
C GLU A 253 -0.88 9.76 19.40
N LYS A 254 -0.94 8.43 19.21
CA LYS A 254 0.26 7.60 19.07
C LYS A 254 1.09 8.03 17.86
N TYR A 255 0.46 8.27 16.71
CA TYR A 255 1.15 8.78 15.53
C TYR A 255 1.83 10.14 15.84
N ALA A 256 1.11 11.06 16.48
CA ALA A 256 1.65 12.38 16.81
C ALA A 256 2.80 12.34 17.84
N ALA A 257 2.84 11.29 18.68
CA ALA A 257 3.95 11.06 19.62
C ALA A 257 5.17 10.45 18.92
N GLU A 258 4.94 9.50 17.99
CA GLU A 258 5.99 8.80 17.24
C GLU A 258 6.64 9.70 16.18
N TYR A 259 5.85 10.57 15.55
CA TYR A 259 6.29 11.49 14.50
C TYR A 259 5.98 12.96 14.91
N PRO A 260 6.62 13.49 15.96
CA PRO A 260 6.25 14.80 16.48
C PRO A 260 6.40 15.93 15.47
N ASP A 261 7.37 15.87 14.56
CA ASP A 261 7.62 16.83 13.48
C ASP A 261 7.21 16.31 12.10
N GLY A 262 6.40 15.26 12.07
CA GLY A 262 5.93 14.62 10.86
C GLY A 262 4.98 15.51 10.04
N PRO A 263 4.89 15.25 8.73
CA PRO A 263 4.09 16.07 7.81
C PRO A 263 2.57 16.00 8.08
N ARG A 264 2.11 15.00 8.82
CA ARG A 264 0.69 14.78 9.17
C ARG A 264 0.40 14.97 10.65
N THR A 265 1.37 15.41 11.46
CA THR A 265 1.21 15.49 12.92
C THR A 265 0.14 16.49 13.34
N ALA A 266 0.09 17.67 12.71
CA ALA A 266 -0.98 18.63 12.98
C ALA A 266 -2.36 18.06 12.61
N GLN A 267 -2.45 17.35 11.49
CA GLN A 267 -3.68 16.67 11.08
C GLN A 267 -4.08 15.56 12.06
N ALA A 268 -3.14 14.74 12.50
CA ALA A 268 -3.40 13.67 13.47
C ALA A 268 -3.92 14.23 14.80
N LEU A 269 -3.28 15.27 15.35
CA LEU A 269 -3.75 15.92 16.56
C LEU A 269 -5.16 16.50 16.40
N TYR A 270 -5.46 17.14 15.27
CA TYR A 270 -6.81 17.62 14.97
C TYR A 270 -7.83 16.47 14.93
N LEU A 271 -7.48 15.37 14.28
CA LEU A 271 -8.35 14.20 14.20
C LEU A 271 -8.59 13.57 15.58
N ALA A 272 -7.61 13.60 16.47
CA ALA A 272 -7.78 13.21 17.87
C ALA A 272 -8.71 14.18 18.62
N VAL A 273 -8.53 15.50 18.46
CA VAL A 273 -9.44 16.51 19.03
C VAL A 273 -10.88 16.26 18.58
N TYR A 274 -11.09 15.99 17.29
CA TYR A 274 -12.42 15.71 16.76
C TYR A 274 -13.06 14.49 17.44
N ARG A 275 -12.29 13.38 17.63
CA ARG A 275 -12.79 12.18 18.34
C ARG A 275 -13.14 12.49 19.79
N GLN A 276 -12.32 13.25 20.49
CA GLN A 276 -12.61 13.67 21.88
C GLN A 276 -13.84 14.58 21.96
N ALA A 277 -14.03 15.47 20.98
CA ALA A 277 -15.23 16.30 20.91
C ALA A 277 -16.50 15.44 20.69
N VAL A 278 -16.43 14.47 19.80
CA VAL A 278 -17.54 13.50 19.56
C VAL A 278 -17.81 12.67 20.81
N LEU A 279 -16.77 12.21 21.51
CA LEU A 279 -16.90 11.44 22.76
C LEU A 279 -17.59 12.25 23.88
N THR A 280 -17.35 13.56 23.93
CA THR A 280 -18.04 14.46 24.87
C THR A 280 -19.54 14.36 24.70
N ASP A 281 -20.04 14.44 23.45
CA ASP A 281 -21.46 14.35 23.16
C ASP A 281 -22.04 12.94 23.39
N MET A 282 -21.29 11.91 22.97
CA MET A 282 -21.72 10.50 23.13
C MET A 282 -21.87 10.13 24.62
N TYR A 283 -20.89 10.48 25.45
CA TYR A 283 -20.95 10.19 26.88
C TYR A 283 -22.01 11.02 27.60
N ALA A 284 -22.25 12.28 27.18
CA ALA A 284 -23.35 13.06 27.71
C ALA A 284 -24.71 12.40 27.39
N ALA A 285 -24.88 11.90 26.15
CA ALA A 285 -26.08 11.19 25.75
C ALA A 285 -26.29 9.85 26.50
N GLU A 286 -25.22 9.20 26.96
CA GLU A 286 -25.26 8.02 27.83
C GLU A 286 -25.49 8.35 29.32
N GLY A 287 -25.51 9.63 29.71
CA GLY A 287 -25.58 10.05 31.11
C GLY A 287 -24.26 9.83 31.88
N SER A 288 -23.15 9.75 31.17
CA SER A 288 -21.81 9.51 31.73
C SER A 288 -21.02 10.82 31.89
N ASP A 289 -21.50 11.74 32.71
CA ASP A 289 -20.97 13.10 32.86
C ASP A 289 -19.45 13.14 33.15
N ASN A 290 -18.93 12.24 33.98
CA ASN A 290 -17.51 12.18 34.29
C ASN A 290 -16.65 11.90 33.06
N LYS A 291 -17.11 10.98 32.20
CA LYS A 291 -16.42 10.64 30.94
C LYS A 291 -16.55 11.76 29.92
N SER A 292 -17.73 12.38 29.83
CA SER A 292 -17.97 13.53 28.97
C SER A 292 -17.03 14.67 29.31
N ASN A 293 -16.94 15.06 30.62
CA ASN A 293 -16.02 16.08 31.08
C ASN A 293 -14.54 15.75 30.86
N ALA A 294 -14.16 14.48 31.02
CA ALA A 294 -12.78 14.03 30.74
C ALA A 294 -12.44 14.16 29.25
N ALA A 295 -13.34 13.72 28.35
CA ALA A 295 -13.16 13.86 26.90
C ALA A 295 -13.05 15.34 26.47
N HIS A 296 -13.92 16.21 27.02
CA HIS A 296 -13.86 17.67 26.79
C HIS A 296 -12.51 18.28 27.25
N THR A 297 -12.05 17.91 28.44
CA THR A 297 -10.75 18.37 28.98
C THR A 297 -9.62 17.91 28.06
N HIS A 298 -9.65 16.63 27.61
CA HIS A 298 -8.63 16.10 26.71
C HIS A 298 -8.63 16.78 25.34
N ALA A 299 -9.80 17.10 24.78
CA ALA A 299 -9.90 17.91 23.55
C ALA A 299 -9.20 19.27 23.70
N ARG A 300 -9.35 19.94 24.84
CA ARG A 300 -8.66 21.23 25.14
C ARG A 300 -7.14 21.04 25.21
N GLU A 301 -6.66 20.02 25.92
CA GLU A 301 -5.23 19.69 26.03
C GLU A 301 -4.58 19.46 24.67
N LEU A 302 -5.21 18.64 23.82
CA LEU A 302 -4.73 18.37 22.46
C LEU A 302 -4.73 19.64 21.60
N THR A 303 -5.76 20.50 21.75
CA THR A 303 -5.83 21.79 21.06
C THR A 303 -4.74 22.74 21.52
N THR A 304 -4.39 22.73 22.81
CA THR A 304 -3.25 23.52 23.34
C THR A 304 -1.94 23.03 22.71
N ARG A 305 -1.71 21.71 22.65
CA ARG A 305 -0.54 21.14 21.96
C ARG A 305 -0.45 21.58 20.49
N LEU A 306 -1.60 21.63 19.77
CA LEU A 306 -1.65 22.14 18.40
C LEU A 306 -1.26 23.61 18.33
N LYS A 307 -1.79 24.47 19.21
CA LYS A 307 -1.49 25.89 19.25
C LYS A 307 -0.01 26.17 19.53
N ASP A 308 0.58 25.41 20.47
CA ASP A 308 1.97 25.60 20.86
C ASP A 308 2.93 25.15 19.74
N LYS A 309 2.62 24.04 19.07
CA LYS A 309 3.54 23.46 18.10
C LYS A 309 3.28 23.88 16.65
N PHE A 310 2.02 24.07 16.27
CA PHE A 310 1.58 24.37 14.90
C PHE A 310 0.66 25.60 14.86
N PRO A 311 1.06 26.77 15.40
CA PRO A 311 0.16 27.93 15.57
C PRO A 311 -0.46 28.44 14.26
N GLN A 312 0.21 28.24 13.13
CA GLN A 312 -0.24 28.72 11.81
C GLN A 312 -0.97 27.63 10.99
N SER A 313 -1.18 26.44 11.57
CA SER A 313 -1.85 25.36 10.85
C SER A 313 -3.37 25.58 10.81
N ASP A 314 -3.98 25.33 9.65
CA ASP A 314 -5.44 25.30 9.50
C ASP A 314 -6.09 24.29 10.50
N TYR A 315 -5.42 23.18 10.78
CA TYR A 315 -5.88 22.21 11.78
C TYR A 315 -5.95 22.78 13.19
N THR A 316 -5.08 23.74 13.55
CA THR A 316 -5.11 24.42 14.85
C THR A 316 -6.37 25.28 14.98
N TRP A 317 -6.73 26.00 13.93
CA TRP A 317 -7.94 26.82 13.92
C TRP A 317 -9.21 25.98 13.95
N ARG A 318 -9.25 24.88 13.21
CA ARG A 318 -10.35 23.92 13.23
C ARG A 318 -10.51 23.27 14.61
N ALA A 319 -9.42 22.87 15.26
CA ALA A 319 -9.45 22.34 16.63
C ALA A 319 -10.00 23.37 17.62
N GLY A 320 -9.57 24.63 17.51
CA GLY A 320 -10.08 25.72 18.31
C GLY A 320 -11.59 25.93 18.15
N ALA A 321 -12.10 25.79 16.94
CA ALA A 321 -13.54 25.90 16.68
C ALA A 321 -14.34 24.73 17.29
N LEU A 322 -13.78 23.51 17.33
CA LEU A 322 -14.42 22.37 18.00
C LEU A 322 -14.50 22.60 19.52
N VAL A 323 -13.38 23.01 20.14
CA VAL A 323 -13.37 23.31 21.59
C VAL A 323 -14.33 24.42 21.92
N TYR A 324 -14.40 25.49 21.12
CA TYR A 324 -15.37 26.56 21.32
C TYR A 324 -16.82 26.04 21.30
N LYS A 325 -17.16 25.15 20.35
CA LYS A 325 -18.49 24.53 20.31
C LYS A 325 -18.78 23.75 21.59
N LEU A 326 -17.83 22.95 22.06
CA LEU A 326 -17.99 22.21 23.32
C LEU A 326 -18.21 23.15 24.53
N ASP A 327 -17.45 24.25 24.58
CA ASP A 327 -17.54 25.25 25.64
C ASP A 327 -18.92 25.94 25.68
N GLU A 328 -19.54 26.15 24.52
CA GLU A 328 -20.87 26.72 24.36
C GLU A 328 -22.00 25.69 24.40
N GLY A 329 -21.69 24.41 24.64
CA GLY A 329 -22.69 23.33 24.64
C GLY A 329 -23.31 23.05 23.26
N ILE A 330 -22.60 23.39 22.18
CA ILE A 330 -23.06 23.12 20.80
C ILE A 330 -22.60 21.73 20.42
N PRO A 331 -23.52 20.78 20.14
CA PRO A 331 -23.14 19.40 19.77
C PRO A 331 -22.26 19.34 18.53
N VAL A 332 -21.27 18.45 18.54
CA VAL A 332 -20.39 18.15 17.40
C VAL A 332 -20.84 16.87 16.68
N TYR A 333 -21.40 15.90 17.40
CA TYR A 333 -21.85 14.62 16.88
C TYR A 333 -23.35 14.62 16.59
N GLY A 334 -23.75 14.03 15.45
CA GLY A 334 -25.18 13.84 15.09
C GLY A 334 -25.85 15.01 14.38
N ILE A 335 -25.12 16.09 14.07
CA ILE A 335 -25.67 17.29 13.41
C ILE A 335 -25.90 17.07 11.91
N ASP A 336 -25.20 16.13 11.26
CA ASP A 336 -25.26 15.88 9.80
C ASP A 336 -26.58 15.24 9.33
N ARG A 337 -27.58 15.14 10.19
CA ARG A 337 -28.91 14.58 9.89
C ARG A 337 -30.05 15.60 9.85
N GLN A 338 -29.71 16.90 9.84
CA GLN A 338 -30.73 17.95 9.66
C GLN A 338 -30.80 18.43 8.22
#